data_2e1e13da03cfc82dd802bda4b42476c1
#
_entry.id   2e1e13da03cfc82dd802bda4b42476c1
#
_cell.length_a   1.000
_cell.length_b   1.000
_cell.length_c   1.000
_cell.angle_alpha   90.00
_cell.angle_beta   90.00
_cell.angle_gamma   90.00
#
_symmetry.space_group_name_H-M   'P 1'
#
loop_
_entity.id
_entity.type
_entity.pdbx_description
1 polymer ?
#
loop_
_entity_poly.entity_id
_entity_poly.type
_entity_poly.pdbx_seq_one_letter_code
_entity_poly.pdbx_strand_id
1 'polypeptide(L)'
;IFDGESYIRPAGLGPHAPDESLIEGYRDLMRLVLRRTGKRRYLSKNNNMILRLQTVAAALPEARFLIPLRDPLRHANSLLMQHRRFRAAPAFTQDYMTWLGHHEFGATHRPFLLEDDHEGPQGDPDAVDYWLRVWIAVHRHVEGILDGMENVILVPHDRSVRDPAVWRRLAAELSIDAGPSQEIRAPAPRQPEAYNPTLATEACRIHDRLQNRAELRLGLAPTRQGGVASGAG
;
A
#
# COMPACT_ATOMS: atom_id res chain seq x y z
N ILE A 1 9.59 14.32 -6.97
CA ILE A 1 10.54 14.94 -6.03
C ILE A 1 11.43 13.88 -5.39
N PHE A 2 10.88 12.77 -4.94
CA PHE A 2 11.65 11.71 -4.29
C PHE A 2 12.24 10.67 -5.26
N ASP A 3 11.98 10.78 -6.54
CA ASP A 3 12.39 9.79 -7.54
C ASP A 3 13.79 10.13 -8.09
N GLY A 4 14.75 10.27 -7.19
CA GLY A 4 16.16 10.30 -7.54
C GLY A 4 16.64 8.90 -7.98
N GLU A 5 17.62 8.83 -8.86
CA GLU A 5 18.11 7.58 -9.47
C GLU A 5 18.70 6.59 -8.46
N SER A 6 19.01 7.02 -7.23
CA SER A 6 19.75 6.24 -6.23
C SER A 6 19.01 5.00 -5.71
N TYR A 7 17.67 4.96 -5.77
CA TYR A 7 16.89 3.82 -5.32
C TYR A 7 16.34 2.96 -6.48
N ILE A 8 16.43 3.47 -7.71
CA ILE A 8 16.03 2.75 -8.92
C ILE A 8 17.21 1.90 -9.38
N ARG A 9 17.13 0.59 -9.14
CA ARG A 9 18.16 -0.38 -9.52
C ARG A 9 17.67 -1.17 -10.75
N PRO A 10 18.59 -1.79 -11.52
CA PRO A 10 18.18 -2.69 -12.61
C PRO A 10 17.23 -3.79 -12.15
N ALA A 11 17.48 -4.39 -10.96
CA ALA A 11 16.67 -5.46 -10.40
C ALA A 11 15.36 -5.01 -9.75
N GLY A 12 15.21 -3.73 -9.36
CA GLY A 12 14.02 -3.25 -8.66
C GLY A 12 14.20 -1.92 -7.95
N LEU A 13 13.24 -1.57 -7.11
CA LEU A 13 13.20 -0.33 -6.33
C LEU A 13 13.50 -0.65 -4.86
N GLY A 14 14.59 -0.10 -4.33
CA GLY A 14 15.02 -0.33 -2.93
C GLY A 14 14.50 0.73 -1.96
N PRO A 15 14.48 0.41 -0.65
CA PRO A 15 14.30 1.40 0.40
C PRO A 15 15.40 2.46 0.33
N HIS A 16 15.05 3.70 0.65
CA HIS A 16 16.00 4.81 0.70
C HIS A 16 15.57 5.88 1.69
N ALA A 17 16.55 6.61 2.20
CA ALA A 17 16.33 7.75 3.08
C ALA A 17 16.56 9.04 2.29
N PRO A 18 15.51 9.81 1.96
CA PRO A 18 15.66 11.14 1.40
C PRO A 18 16.49 12.04 2.33
N ASP A 19 17.37 12.83 1.75
CA ASP A 19 18.12 13.82 2.51
C ASP A 19 17.24 15.02 2.93
N GLU A 20 17.79 15.88 3.78
CA GLU A 20 17.06 17.02 4.33
C GLU A 20 16.62 18.01 3.23
N SER A 21 17.42 18.18 2.17
CA SER A 21 17.09 19.09 1.09
C SER A 21 15.88 18.63 0.28
N LEU A 22 15.77 17.31 0.05
CA LEU A 22 14.62 16.70 -0.59
C LEU A 22 13.36 16.79 0.28
N ILE A 23 13.50 16.58 1.59
CA ILE A 23 12.39 16.74 2.54
C ILE A 23 11.89 18.19 2.55
N GLU A 24 12.79 19.16 2.59
CA GLU A 24 12.40 20.60 2.57
C GLU A 24 11.77 20.98 1.23
N GLY A 25 12.32 20.52 0.11
CA GLY A 25 11.70 20.70 -1.21
C GLY A 25 10.28 20.10 -1.29
N TYR A 26 10.04 18.98 -0.60
CA TYR A 26 8.70 18.41 -0.51
C TYR A 26 7.76 19.26 0.34
N ARG A 27 8.24 19.79 1.47
CA ARG A 27 7.47 20.77 2.28
C ARG A 27 7.10 22.01 1.46
N ASP A 28 8.03 22.53 0.69
CA ASP A 28 7.77 23.68 -0.17
C ASP A 28 6.74 23.38 -1.25
N LEU A 29 6.81 22.22 -1.88
CA LEU A 29 5.77 21.79 -2.82
C LEU A 29 4.39 21.75 -2.15
N MET A 30 4.28 21.16 -0.96
CA MET A 30 3.01 21.12 -0.21
C MET A 30 2.51 22.52 0.09
N ARG A 31 3.38 23.43 0.56
CA ARG A 31 3.05 24.85 0.82
C ARG A 31 2.54 25.56 -0.44
N LEU A 32 3.21 25.36 -1.57
CA LEU A 32 2.81 25.93 -2.85
C LEU A 32 1.45 25.43 -3.32
N VAL A 33 1.18 24.12 -3.22
CA VAL A 33 -0.11 23.54 -3.58
C VAL A 33 -1.22 24.10 -2.69
N LEU A 34 -1.01 24.15 -1.38
CA LEU A 34 -1.98 24.70 -0.41
C LEU A 34 -2.27 26.16 -0.72
N ARG A 35 -1.23 26.96 -0.96
CA ARG A 35 -1.35 28.38 -1.30
C ARG A 35 -2.12 28.59 -2.61
N ARG A 36 -1.80 27.81 -3.63
CA ARG A 36 -2.46 27.89 -4.94
C ARG A 36 -3.94 27.49 -4.88
N THR A 37 -4.28 26.51 -4.08
CA THR A 37 -5.64 25.96 -3.99
C THR A 37 -6.50 26.63 -2.93
N GLY A 38 -5.93 27.44 -2.05
CA GLY A 38 -6.61 28.00 -0.85
C GLY A 38 -7.06 26.95 0.14
N LYS A 39 -6.52 25.72 0.08
CA LYS A 39 -6.90 24.62 0.96
C LYS A 39 -6.03 24.59 2.21
N ARG A 40 -6.56 23.99 3.29
CA ARG A 40 -5.89 23.88 4.58
C ARG A 40 -5.15 22.57 4.77
N ARG A 41 -5.42 21.56 3.92
CA ARG A 41 -4.82 20.22 3.98
C ARG A 41 -4.32 19.80 2.61
N TYR A 42 -3.13 19.24 2.60
CA TYR A 42 -2.56 18.58 1.44
C TYR A 42 -2.89 17.09 1.53
N LEU A 43 -3.28 16.52 0.41
CA LEU A 43 -3.51 15.08 0.26
C LEU A 43 -2.80 14.60 -0.99
N SER A 44 -2.02 13.54 -0.86
CA SER A 44 -1.42 12.85 -1.99
C SER A 44 -1.51 11.34 -1.84
N LYS A 45 -1.39 10.63 -2.95
CA LYS A 45 -1.29 9.18 -2.99
C LYS A 45 -0.02 8.81 -3.75
N ASN A 46 0.84 8.01 -3.13
CA ASN A 46 2.08 7.55 -3.74
C ASN A 46 2.38 6.12 -3.28
N ASN A 47 2.48 5.17 -4.22
CA ASN A 47 2.77 3.77 -3.90
C ASN A 47 4.21 3.60 -3.41
N ASN A 48 5.15 4.34 -4.01
CA ASN A 48 6.58 4.26 -3.67
C ASN A 48 6.90 4.91 -2.31
N MET A 49 5.92 5.56 -1.65
CA MET A 49 6.12 6.13 -0.32
C MET A 49 6.55 5.07 0.69
N ILE A 50 6.16 3.82 0.51
CA ILE A 50 6.54 2.72 1.38
C ILE A 50 8.06 2.54 1.48
N LEU A 51 8.80 2.84 0.42
CA LEU A 51 10.27 2.70 0.35
C LEU A 51 11.02 3.76 1.18
N ARG A 52 10.34 4.83 1.60
CA ARG A 52 10.93 5.97 2.33
C ARG A 52 10.10 6.39 3.54
N LEU A 53 9.13 5.55 3.90
CA LEU A 53 8.12 5.88 4.90
C LEU A 53 8.74 6.26 6.26
N GLN A 54 9.73 5.52 6.73
CA GLN A 54 10.38 5.80 8.02
C GLN A 54 10.97 7.21 8.07
N THR A 55 11.78 7.56 7.07
CA THR A 55 12.45 8.87 7.01
C THR A 55 11.43 10.00 6.85
N VAL A 56 10.46 9.83 5.94
CA VAL A 56 9.48 10.89 5.66
C VAL A 56 8.50 11.06 6.81
N ALA A 57 8.08 9.97 7.48
CA ALA A 57 7.21 10.07 8.63
C ALA A 57 7.89 10.70 9.85
N ALA A 58 9.17 10.39 10.08
CA ALA A 58 9.97 11.03 11.12
C ALA A 58 10.17 12.54 10.84
N ALA A 59 10.41 12.91 9.59
CA ALA A 59 10.59 14.29 9.18
C ALA A 59 9.30 15.12 9.17
N LEU A 60 8.13 14.47 9.05
CA LEU A 60 6.81 15.12 8.99
C LEU A 60 5.88 14.58 10.09
N PRO A 61 6.18 14.82 11.37
CA PRO A 61 5.39 14.25 12.48
C PRO A 61 3.93 14.73 12.51
N GLU A 62 3.65 15.90 11.91
CA GLU A 62 2.30 16.44 11.77
C GLU A 62 1.48 15.77 10.66
N ALA A 63 2.12 15.11 9.72
CA ALA A 63 1.44 14.37 8.65
C ALA A 63 0.85 13.06 9.16
N ARG A 64 -0.18 12.58 8.52
CA ARG A 64 -0.76 11.24 8.75
C ARG A 64 -0.59 10.40 7.50
N PHE A 65 0.04 9.23 7.64
CA PHE A 65 0.29 8.29 6.56
C PHE A 65 -0.70 7.13 6.70
N LEU A 66 -1.55 6.97 5.70
CA LEU A 66 -2.56 5.92 5.70
C LEU A 66 -2.11 4.77 4.81
N ILE A 67 -2.07 3.57 5.36
CA ILE A 67 -1.76 2.34 4.62
C ILE A 67 -3.02 1.48 4.56
N PRO A 68 -3.71 1.41 3.41
CA PRO A 68 -4.86 0.53 3.25
C PRO A 68 -4.44 -0.94 3.29
N LEU A 69 -4.98 -1.69 4.24
CA LEU A 69 -4.78 -3.13 4.39
C LEU A 69 -5.96 -3.87 3.74
N ARG A 70 -5.68 -4.67 2.72
CA ARG A 70 -6.67 -5.43 1.97
C ARG A 70 -6.40 -6.92 2.10
N ASP A 71 -7.46 -7.72 1.93
CA ASP A 71 -7.35 -9.17 1.78
C ASP A 71 -6.24 -9.54 0.77
N PRO A 72 -5.26 -10.37 1.15
CA PRO A 72 -4.07 -10.62 0.35
C PRO A 72 -4.37 -11.24 -1.02
N LEU A 73 -5.30 -12.20 -1.11
CA LEU A 73 -5.65 -12.85 -2.38
C LEU A 73 -6.36 -11.88 -3.32
N ARG A 74 -7.32 -11.11 -2.79
CA ARG A 74 -8.02 -10.10 -3.58
C ARG A 74 -7.07 -9.00 -4.05
N HIS A 75 -6.12 -8.62 -3.19
CA HIS A 75 -5.13 -7.60 -3.54
C HIS A 75 -4.18 -8.12 -4.59
N ALA A 76 -3.60 -9.30 -4.42
CA ALA A 76 -2.70 -9.94 -5.39
C ALA A 76 -3.36 -10.09 -6.77
N ASN A 77 -4.60 -10.57 -6.83
CA ASN A 77 -5.35 -10.64 -8.09
C ASN A 77 -5.58 -9.25 -8.71
N SER A 78 -5.85 -8.23 -7.90
CA SER A 78 -6.01 -6.86 -8.39
C SER A 78 -4.70 -6.31 -8.97
N LEU A 79 -3.56 -6.60 -8.36
CA LEU A 79 -2.24 -6.21 -8.84
C LEU A 79 -1.89 -6.92 -10.14
N LEU A 80 -2.13 -8.23 -10.24
CA LEU A 80 -1.96 -9.00 -11.46
C LEU A 80 -2.77 -8.43 -12.63
N MET A 81 -4.05 -8.15 -12.39
CA MET A 81 -4.91 -7.54 -13.42
C MET A 81 -4.42 -6.16 -13.84
N GLN A 82 -3.91 -5.37 -12.91
CA GLN A 82 -3.32 -4.08 -13.20
C GLN A 82 -2.04 -4.23 -14.04
N HIS A 83 -1.18 -5.18 -13.69
CA HIS A 83 0.03 -5.49 -14.43
C HIS A 83 -0.29 -5.87 -15.90
N ARG A 84 -1.19 -6.81 -16.11
CA ARG A 84 -1.63 -7.25 -17.45
C ARG A 84 -2.23 -6.09 -18.26
N ARG A 85 -3.05 -5.26 -17.61
CA ARG A 85 -3.63 -4.05 -18.23
C ARG A 85 -2.55 -3.10 -18.72
N PHE A 86 -1.53 -2.83 -17.90
CA PHE A 86 -0.44 -1.93 -18.27
C PHE A 86 0.46 -2.53 -19.34
N ARG A 87 0.72 -3.84 -19.34
CA ARG A 87 1.45 -4.51 -20.41
C ARG A 87 0.74 -4.40 -21.76
N ALA A 88 -0.58 -4.43 -21.76
CA ALA A 88 -1.41 -4.26 -22.97
C ALA A 88 -1.65 -2.80 -23.35
N ALA A 89 -1.15 -1.83 -22.58
CA ALA A 89 -1.35 -0.42 -22.87
C ALA A 89 -0.52 0.03 -24.09
N PRO A 90 -0.95 1.07 -24.83
CA PRO A 90 -0.17 1.65 -25.94
C PRO A 90 1.24 2.07 -25.48
N ALA A 91 2.22 2.00 -26.38
CA ALA A 91 3.62 2.33 -26.10
C ALA A 91 3.77 3.72 -25.44
N PHE A 92 3.09 4.73 -25.97
CA PHE A 92 3.09 6.06 -25.35
C PHE A 92 2.69 6.05 -23.87
N THR A 93 1.69 5.27 -23.50
CA THR A 93 1.27 5.16 -22.09
C THR A 93 2.35 4.50 -21.24
N GLN A 94 3.01 3.47 -21.75
CA GLN A 94 4.10 2.79 -21.05
C GLN A 94 5.30 3.71 -20.85
N ASP A 95 5.71 4.42 -21.90
CA ASP A 95 6.82 5.39 -21.87
C ASP A 95 6.53 6.53 -20.90
N TYR A 96 5.30 7.07 -20.93
CA TYR A 96 4.87 8.13 -20.04
C TYR A 96 4.86 7.70 -18.57
N MET A 97 4.39 6.49 -18.28
CA MET A 97 4.41 5.95 -16.91
C MET A 97 5.84 5.72 -16.42
N THR A 98 6.73 5.22 -17.30
CA THR A 98 8.15 5.06 -16.99
C THR A 98 8.82 6.41 -16.70
N TRP A 99 8.53 7.43 -17.51
CA TRP A 99 9.02 8.78 -17.31
C TRP A 99 8.54 9.40 -15.98
N LEU A 100 7.32 9.07 -15.54
CA LEU A 100 6.80 9.45 -14.22
C LEU A 100 7.41 8.67 -13.05
N GLY A 101 8.29 7.71 -13.29
CA GLY A 101 8.86 6.85 -12.25
C GLY A 101 7.91 5.74 -11.78
N HIS A 102 6.87 5.44 -12.54
CA HIS A 102 5.92 4.37 -12.23
C HIS A 102 6.40 3.04 -12.83
N HIS A 103 7.13 2.28 -12.03
CA HIS A 103 7.66 0.96 -12.39
C HIS A 103 6.90 -0.20 -11.73
N GLU A 104 5.79 0.07 -11.05
CA GLU A 104 5.07 -0.95 -10.30
C GLU A 104 4.42 -2.01 -11.19
N PHE A 105 4.12 -1.68 -12.46
CA PHE A 105 3.38 -2.54 -13.39
C PHE A 105 3.88 -2.36 -14.84
N GLY A 106 3.46 -3.27 -15.71
CA GLY A 106 3.68 -3.16 -17.15
C GLY A 106 4.99 -3.78 -17.63
N ALA A 107 5.41 -3.43 -18.86
CA ALA A 107 6.59 -4.01 -19.50
C ALA A 107 7.91 -3.63 -18.80
N THR A 108 7.92 -2.47 -18.13
CA THR A 108 9.08 -1.98 -17.37
C THR A 108 8.93 -2.23 -15.87
N HIS A 109 8.14 -3.26 -15.48
CA HIS A 109 7.92 -3.61 -14.10
C HIS A 109 9.22 -3.87 -13.36
N ARG A 110 9.34 -3.26 -12.18
CA ARG A 110 10.43 -3.43 -11.22
C ARG A 110 9.83 -3.65 -9.84
N PRO A 111 10.10 -4.79 -9.19
CA PRO A 111 9.59 -5.06 -7.87
C PRO A 111 10.22 -4.16 -6.81
N PHE A 112 9.59 -4.10 -5.63
CA PHE A 112 10.21 -3.54 -4.45
C PHE A 112 11.20 -4.56 -3.87
N LEU A 113 12.43 -4.11 -3.62
CA LEU A 113 13.52 -4.89 -3.02
C LEU A 113 13.53 -4.61 -1.51
N LEU A 114 12.63 -5.24 -0.78
CA LEU A 114 12.39 -4.99 0.65
C LEU A 114 13.03 -6.03 1.56
N GLU A 115 13.53 -7.12 1.00
CA GLU A 115 14.22 -8.18 1.72
C GLU A 115 15.75 -7.94 1.69
N ASP A 116 16.47 -8.48 2.66
CA ASP A 116 17.89 -8.22 2.86
C ASP A 116 18.77 -8.70 1.70
N ASP A 117 18.33 -9.71 0.95
CA ASP A 117 19.03 -10.27 -0.20
C ASP A 117 18.96 -9.39 -1.47
N HIS A 118 18.10 -8.38 -1.48
CA HIS A 118 17.88 -7.48 -2.62
C HIS A 118 17.47 -8.19 -3.93
N GLU A 119 17.02 -9.43 -3.88
CA GLU A 119 16.63 -10.18 -5.08
C GLU A 119 15.20 -9.91 -5.52
N GLY A 120 14.36 -9.42 -4.64
CA GLY A 120 12.95 -9.17 -4.90
C GLY A 120 12.12 -10.45 -5.05
N PRO A 121 10.81 -10.33 -5.24
CA PRO A 121 9.90 -11.47 -5.37
C PRO A 121 10.24 -12.31 -6.60
N GLN A 122 10.39 -13.61 -6.40
CA GLN A 122 10.67 -14.57 -7.48
C GLN A 122 9.39 -15.05 -8.15
N GLY A 123 9.47 -15.43 -9.43
CA GLY A 123 8.39 -16.04 -10.19
C GLY A 123 7.93 -15.21 -11.38
N ASP A 124 6.83 -15.65 -11.99
CA ASP A 124 6.26 -15.03 -13.18
C ASP A 124 5.29 -13.89 -12.79
N PRO A 125 5.54 -12.63 -13.21
CA PRO A 125 4.61 -11.53 -12.99
C PRO A 125 3.21 -11.71 -13.60
N ASP A 126 3.04 -12.66 -14.51
CA ASP A 126 1.73 -13.03 -15.05
C ASP A 126 0.98 -14.07 -14.20
N ALA A 127 1.56 -14.51 -13.07
CA ALA A 127 0.93 -15.42 -12.11
C ALA A 127 0.57 -14.70 -10.79
N VAL A 128 -0.54 -15.10 -10.17
CA VAL A 128 -1.01 -14.52 -8.90
C VAL A 128 -0.03 -14.77 -7.75
N ASP A 129 0.70 -15.88 -7.78
CA ASP A 129 1.70 -16.23 -6.76
C ASP A 129 2.84 -15.22 -6.68
N TYR A 130 3.25 -14.65 -7.80
CA TYR A 130 4.21 -13.55 -7.80
C TYR A 130 3.69 -12.35 -7.00
N TRP A 131 2.44 -11.95 -7.22
CA TRP A 131 1.83 -10.82 -6.52
C TRP A 131 1.50 -11.12 -5.06
N LEU A 132 1.32 -12.38 -4.69
CA LEU A 132 1.27 -12.80 -3.28
C LEU A 132 2.64 -12.63 -2.62
N ARG A 133 3.75 -12.98 -3.28
CA ARG A 133 5.11 -12.71 -2.76
C ARG A 133 5.36 -11.21 -2.63
N VAL A 134 5.00 -10.41 -3.63
CA VAL A 134 5.06 -8.94 -3.53
C VAL A 134 4.27 -8.45 -2.32
N TRP A 135 3.05 -8.96 -2.12
CA TRP A 135 2.20 -8.60 -1.01
C TRP A 135 2.85 -8.96 0.34
N ILE A 136 3.39 -10.17 0.46
CA ILE A 136 4.08 -10.66 1.66
C ILE A 136 5.29 -9.77 1.98
N ALA A 137 6.17 -9.52 1.00
CA ALA A 137 7.37 -8.70 1.19
C ALA A 137 7.00 -7.28 1.66
N VAL A 138 6.04 -6.62 1.00
CA VAL A 138 5.58 -5.28 1.39
C VAL A 138 5.02 -5.26 2.81
N HIS A 139 4.17 -6.22 3.17
CA HIS A 139 3.49 -6.18 4.47
C HIS A 139 4.37 -6.67 5.62
N ARG A 140 5.37 -7.53 5.36
CA ARG A 140 6.45 -7.81 6.33
C ARG A 140 7.29 -6.55 6.59
N HIS A 141 7.67 -5.85 5.53
CA HIS A 141 8.39 -4.59 5.68
C HIS A 141 7.58 -3.58 6.50
N VAL A 142 6.29 -3.40 6.16
CA VAL A 142 5.38 -2.55 6.95
C VAL A 142 5.35 -2.98 8.40
N GLU A 143 5.15 -4.27 8.69
CA GLU A 143 5.09 -4.81 10.05
C GLU A 143 6.38 -4.47 10.83
N GLY A 144 7.54 -4.61 10.17
CA GLY A 144 8.85 -4.35 10.79
C GLY A 144 9.15 -2.89 11.08
N ILE A 145 8.54 -1.95 10.34
CA ILE A 145 8.84 -0.52 10.51
C ILE A 145 7.81 0.25 11.35
N LEU A 146 6.66 -0.35 11.65
CA LEU A 146 5.55 0.37 12.30
C LEU A 146 5.78 0.73 13.76
N ASP A 147 6.73 0.10 14.43
CA ASP A 147 6.96 0.35 15.86
C ASP A 147 7.52 1.75 16.09
N GLY A 148 6.89 2.48 16.99
CA GLY A 148 7.23 3.89 17.26
C GLY A 148 6.71 4.91 16.25
N MET A 149 6.01 4.49 15.20
CA MET A 149 5.48 5.39 14.16
C MET A 149 4.00 5.76 14.44
N GLU A 150 3.78 6.69 15.36
CA GLU A 150 2.42 7.10 15.77
C GLU A 150 1.62 7.80 14.67
N ASN A 151 2.29 8.39 13.70
CA ASN A 151 1.65 9.10 12.58
C ASN A 151 1.36 8.21 11.37
N VAL A 152 1.66 6.90 11.44
CA VAL A 152 1.30 5.90 10.42
C VAL A 152 0.11 5.09 10.90
N ILE A 153 -0.94 5.01 10.09
CA ILE A 153 -2.22 4.38 10.42
C ILE A 153 -2.54 3.30 9.39
N LEU A 154 -2.65 2.06 9.85
CA LEU A 154 -3.21 0.99 9.03
C LEU A 154 -4.73 1.15 8.93
N VAL A 155 -5.26 1.10 7.72
CA VAL A 155 -6.70 1.21 7.47
C VAL A 155 -7.24 -0.15 7.05
N PRO A 156 -8.11 -0.81 7.86
CA PRO A 156 -8.69 -2.10 7.54
C PRO A 156 -9.72 -1.94 6.39
N HIS A 157 -9.22 -1.93 5.16
CA HIS A 157 -9.98 -1.57 3.96
C HIS A 157 -11.24 -2.42 3.77
N ASP A 158 -11.13 -3.75 3.86
CA ASP A 158 -12.27 -4.63 3.62
C ASP A 158 -13.37 -4.47 4.68
N ARG A 159 -12.98 -4.11 5.92
CA ARG A 159 -13.92 -3.75 6.96
C ARG A 159 -14.50 -2.35 6.73
N SER A 160 -13.71 -1.38 6.28
CA SER A 160 -14.17 -0.01 6.05
C SER A 160 -15.28 0.12 5.02
N VAL A 161 -15.36 -0.84 4.09
CA VAL A 161 -16.43 -0.92 3.07
C VAL A 161 -17.76 -1.37 3.68
N ARG A 162 -17.75 -2.11 4.80
CA ARG A 162 -18.95 -2.74 5.39
C ARG A 162 -19.35 -2.12 6.73
N ASP A 163 -18.41 -1.53 7.44
CA ASP A 163 -18.59 -1.00 8.79
C ASP A 163 -18.30 0.52 8.81
N PRO A 164 -19.33 1.36 8.82
CA PRO A 164 -19.15 2.80 8.89
C PRO A 164 -18.42 3.29 10.15
N ALA A 165 -18.30 2.46 11.19
CA ALA A 165 -17.55 2.81 12.38
C ALA A 165 -16.06 3.00 12.08
N VAL A 166 -15.50 2.23 11.14
CA VAL A 166 -14.10 2.37 10.70
C VAL A 166 -13.85 3.78 10.17
N TRP A 167 -14.76 4.25 9.30
CA TRP A 167 -14.63 5.59 8.72
C TRP A 167 -14.78 6.70 9.77
N ARG A 168 -15.75 6.57 10.69
CA ARG A 168 -15.91 7.55 11.78
C ARG A 168 -14.69 7.61 12.68
N ARG A 169 -14.10 6.45 13.05
CA ARG A 169 -12.88 6.40 13.86
C ARG A 169 -11.69 7.00 13.13
N LEU A 170 -11.52 6.66 11.84
CA LEU A 170 -10.46 7.23 11.01
C LEU A 170 -10.62 8.75 10.86
N ALA A 171 -11.82 9.24 10.62
CA ALA A 171 -12.10 10.67 10.50
C ALA A 171 -11.77 11.42 11.81
N ALA A 172 -12.09 10.83 12.97
CA ALA A 172 -11.73 11.38 14.27
C ALA A 172 -10.21 11.43 14.46
N GLU A 173 -9.50 10.34 14.13
CA GLU A 173 -8.02 10.27 14.18
C GLU A 173 -7.37 11.32 13.27
N LEU A 174 -7.98 11.59 12.13
CA LEU A 174 -7.52 12.60 11.17
C LEU A 174 -8.01 14.02 11.50
N SER A 175 -8.84 14.19 12.51
CA SER A 175 -9.51 15.46 12.84
C SER A 175 -10.21 16.07 11.61
N ILE A 176 -10.97 15.27 10.88
CA ILE A 176 -11.81 15.69 9.75
C ILE A 176 -13.27 15.36 10.03
N ASP A 177 -14.17 16.10 9.39
CA ASP A 177 -15.58 15.72 9.39
C ASP A 177 -15.76 14.44 8.56
N ALA A 178 -16.37 13.42 9.16
CA ALA A 178 -16.68 12.17 8.47
C ALA A 178 -17.65 12.37 7.30
N GLY A 179 -18.40 13.46 7.30
CA GLY A 179 -19.43 13.73 6.32
C GLY A 179 -20.55 12.68 6.33
N PRO A 180 -21.53 12.76 5.42
CA PRO A 180 -22.49 11.69 5.20
C PRO A 180 -21.71 10.45 4.71
N SER A 181 -22.00 9.27 5.28
CA SER A 181 -21.37 8.04 4.85
C SER A 181 -21.66 7.80 3.36
N GLN A 182 -20.62 7.96 2.54
CA GLN A 182 -20.73 7.52 1.15
C GLN A 182 -20.70 5.99 1.15
N GLU A 183 -21.66 5.38 0.48
CA GLU A 183 -21.58 3.94 0.22
C GLU A 183 -20.34 3.66 -0.62
N ILE A 184 -19.32 3.12 0.02
CA ILE A 184 -18.17 2.60 -0.70
C ILE A 184 -18.63 1.31 -1.37
N ARG A 185 -18.80 1.35 -2.68
CA ARG A 185 -19.23 0.18 -3.44
C ARG A 185 -18.20 -0.93 -3.31
N ALA A 186 -18.58 -2.04 -2.69
CA ALA A 186 -17.72 -3.22 -2.65
C ALA A 186 -17.45 -3.67 -4.09
N PRO A 187 -16.18 -3.92 -4.45
CA PRO A 187 -15.86 -4.49 -5.76
C PRO A 187 -16.56 -5.84 -5.91
N ALA A 188 -17.05 -6.13 -7.12
CA ALA A 188 -17.66 -7.41 -7.41
C ALA A 188 -16.68 -8.56 -7.07
N PRO A 189 -17.16 -9.63 -6.41
CA PRO A 189 -16.33 -10.79 -6.14
C PRO A 189 -15.86 -11.38 -7.46
N ARG A 190 -14.54 -11.53 -7.60
CA ARG A 190 -13.94 -12.27 -8.71
C ARG A 190 -13.39 -13.56 -8.13
N GLN A 191 -13.54 -14.64 -8.89
CA GLN A 191 -12.86 -15.88 -8.53
C GLN A 191 -11.34 -15.64 -8.65
N PRO A 192 -10.55 -15.95 -7.63
CA PRO A 192 -9.11 -15.86 -7.72
C PRO A 192 -8.61 -16.90 -8.76
N GLU A 193 -7.56 -16.56 -9.48
CA GLU A 193 -6.81 -17.54 -10.28
C GLU A 193 -6.19 -18.61 -9.35
N ALA A 194 -5.78 -19.74 -9.90
CA ALA A 194 -5.08 -20.77 -9.13
C ALA A 194 -3.86 -20.19 -8.42
N TYR A 195 -3.71 -20.49 -7.15
CA TYR A 195 -2.67 -19.94 -6.30
C TYR A 195 -2.07 -21.02 -5.39
N ASN A 196 -0.85 -20.79 -4.91
CA ASN A 196 -0.19 -21.64 -3.95
C ASN A 196 -0.82 -21.50 -2.55
N PRO A 197 -1.41 -22.56 -1.96
CA PRO A 197 -2.05 -22.50 -0.65
C PRO A 197 -1.10 -22.12 0.49
N THR A 198 0.17 -22.49 0.39
CA THR A 198 1.17 -22.18 1.41
C THR A 198 1.44 -20.66 1.44
N LEU A 199 1.63 -20.04 0.27
CA LEU A 199 1.79 -18.57 0.18
C LEU A 199 0.54 -17.84 0.68
N ALA A 200 -0.64 -18.33 0.31
CA ALA A 200 -1.89 -17.75 0.77
C ALA A 200 -2.03 -17.82 2.31
N THR A 201 -1.70 -18.96 2.91
CA THR A 201 -1.71 -19.14 4.36
C THR A 201 -0.76 -18.18 5.05
N GLU A 202 0.44 -18.00 4.53
CA GLU A 202 1.42 -17.07 5.06
C GLU A 202 0.93 -15.62 4.96
N ALA A 203 0.43 -15.21 3.80
CA ALA A 203 -0.12 -13.88 3.58
C ALA A 203 -1.30 -13.59 4.53
N CYS A 204 -2.19 -14.57 4.73
CA CYS A 204 -3.30 -14.43 5.69
C CYS A 204 -2.81 -14.23 7.12
N ARG A 205 -1.79 -14.95 7.57
CA ARG A 205 -1.23 -14.78 8.93
C ARG A 205 -0.67 -13.37 9.15
N ILE A 206 0.04 -12.81 8.16
CA ILE A 206 0.53 -11.42 8.20
C ILE A 206 -0.64 -10.46 8.22
N HIS A 207 -1.62 -10.67 7.34
CA HIS A 207 -2.83 -9.86 7.28
C HIS A 207 -3.55 -9.80 8.61
N ASP A 208 -3.76 -10.95 9.27
CA ASP A 208 -4.46 -11.04 10.55
C ASP A 208 -3.76 -10.26 11.65
N ARG A 209 -2.41 -10.32 11.73
CA ARG A 209 -1.65 -9.55 12.71
C ARG A 209 -1.79 -8.04 12.47
N LEU A 210 -1.64 -7.60 11.21
CA LEU A 210 -1.77 -6.19 10.85
C LEU A 210 -3.22 -5.69 11.00
N GLN A 211 -4.20 -6.53 10.70
CA GLN A 211 -5.62 -6.24 10.88
C GLN A 211 -5.95 -6.02 12.36
N ASN A 212 -5.48 -6.91 13.24
CA ASN A 212 -5.66 -6.78 14.69
C ASN A 212 -5.01 -5.47 15.20
N ARG A 213 -3.81 -5.15 14.72
CA ARG A 213 -3.12 -3.88 15.07
C ARG A 213 -3.90 -2.66 14.61
N ALA A 214 -4.45 -2.68 13.38
CA ALA A 214 -5.27 -1.61 12.85
C ALA A 214 -6.56 -1.40 13.65
N GLU A 215 -7.25 -2.49 13.99
CA GLU A 215 -8.49 -2.47 14.77
C GLU A 215 -8.26 -1.95 16.19
N LEU A 216 -7.20 -2.42 16.85
CA LEU A 216 -6.82 -1.93 18.18
C LEU A 216 -6.51 -0.43 18.16
N ARG A 217 -5.73 0.03 17.19
CA ARG A 217 -5.39 1.46 17.02
C ARG A 217 -6.62 2.33 16.86
N LEU A 218 -7.60 1.87 16.09
CA LEU A 218 -8.84 2.61 15.82
C LEU A 218 -9.91 2.41 16.91
N GLY A 219 -9.62 1.67 17.97
CA GLY A 219 -10.57 1.36 19.03
C GLY A 219 -11.80 0.58 18.54
N LEU A 220 -11.59 -0.30 17.56
CA LEU A 220 -12.61 -1.17 17.00
C LEU A 220 -12.60 -2.53 17.72
N ALA A 221 -13.77 -3.14 17.88
CA ALA A 221 -13.84 -4.51 18.36
C ALA A 221 -13.13 -5.46 17.36
N PRO A 222 -12.36 -6.46 17.81
CA PRO A 222 -11.70 -7.41 16.94
C PRO A 222 -12.68 -8.09 15.99
N THR A 223 -12.30 -8.22 14.73
CA THR A 223 -13.06 -9.02 13.76
C THR A 223 -12.92 -10.50 14.18
N ARG A 224 -14.04 -11.15 14.52
CA ARG A 224 -14.01 -12.61 14.75
C ARG A 224 -13.55 -13.30 13.48
N GLN A 225 -12.43 -13.98 13.55
CA GLN A 225 -11.96 -14.82 12.47
C GLN A 225 -13.01 -15.91 12.22
N GLY A 226 -13.69 -15.85 11.09
CA GLY A 226 -14.45 -16.99 10.59
C GLY A 226 -13.43 -18.09 10.31
N GLY A 227 -13.45 -19.17 11.11
CA GLY A 227 -12.58 -20.31 10.90
C GLY A 227 -12.66 -20.70 9.42
N VAL A 228 -11.50 -20.91 8.81
CA VAL A 228 -11.39 -21.56 7.50
C VAL A 228 -12.16 -22.87 7.64
N ALA A 229 -13.34 -22.94 7.04
CA ALA A 229 -14.10 -24.17 6.96
C ALA A 229 -13.18 -25.19 6.27
N SER A 230 -12.69 -26.15 7.05
CA SER A 230 -12.02 -27.34 6.56
C SER A 230 -13.02 -28.09 5.71
N GLY A 231 -13.03 -27.80 4.42
CA GLY A 231 -13.74 -28.58 3.41
C GLY A 231 -12.94 -29.84 3.13
N ALA A 232 -13.08 -30.83 4.02
CA ALA A 232 -12.80 -32.21 3.68
C ALA A 232 -14.06 -32.75 2.97
N GLY A 233 -13.89 -33.22 1.74
CA GLY A 233 -14.88 -33.85 0.92
C GLY A 233 -14.31 -34.13 -0.45
#